data_416e1cc8792262f5264667c94f14f55f
#
_entry.id   416e1cc8792262f5264667c94f14f55f
#
_cell.length_a   1.000
_cell.length_b   1.000
_cell.length_c   1.000
_cell.angle_alpha   90.00
_cell.angle_beta   90.00
_cell.angle_gamma   90.00
#
_symmetry.space_group_name_H-M   'P 1'
#
loop_
_entity.id
_entity.type
_entity.pdbx_description
1 polymer ?
#
loop_
_entity_poly.entity_id
_entity_poly.type
_entity_poly.pdbx_seq_one_letter_code
_entity_poly.pdbx_strand_id
1 'polypeptide(L)'
;MKKLFHFLLVCALAWGCFYAGTVLADRQVLSDQWVRIHVVANSDSREDQALKLQVRNGILEKLESCGTSSEQVLENLEARLPEIREIAQNILRENGCEDSAAVTLQKEAFSRRETQGLSLPAGIYQTLRITIGEGQG
;
A
#
# COMPACT_ATOMS: atom_id res chain seq x y z
N MET A 1 25.78 31.62 -34.70
CA MET A 1 24.58 31.73 -33.82
C MET A 1 23.62 30.57 -33.95
N LYS A 2 23.25 30.14 -35.16
CA LYS A 2 22.34 28.97 -35.28
C LYS A 2 22.88 27.70 -34.67
N LYS A 3 24.17 27.40 -34.81
CA LYS A 3 24.82 26.22 -34.21
C LYS A 3 24.83 26.27 -32.66
N LEU A 4 25.06 27.45 -32.10
CA LEU A 4 25.06 27.66 -30.67
C LEU A 4 23.63 27.48 -30.10
N PHE A 5 22.63 27.97 -30.80
CA PHE A 5 21.23 27.80 -30.42
C PHE A 5 20.79 26.33 -30.43
N HIS A 6 21.18 25.58 -31.46
CA HIS A 6 20.90 24.13 -31.53
C HIS A 6 21.61 23.37 -30.40
N PHE A 7 22.85 23.74 -30.08
CA PHE A 7 23.58 23.13 -28.96
C PHE A 7 22.90 23.36 -27.63
N LEU A 8 22.47 24.60 -27.37
CA LEU A 8 21.74 24.93 -26.14
C LEU A 8 20.39 24.20 -26.05
N LEU A 9 19.67 24.06 -27.17
CA LEU A 9 18.42 23.34 -27.22
C LEU A 9 18.61 21.86 -26.91
N VAL A 10 19.63 21.21 -27.44
CA VAL A 10 19.95 19.80 -27.18
C VAL A 10 20.34 19.61 -25.72
N CYS A 11 21.12 20.51 -25.14
CA CYS A 11 21.47 20.45 -23.72
C CYS A 11 20.24 20.60 -22.82
N ALA A 12 19.32 21.49 -23.14
CA ALA A 12 18.08 21.67 -22.39
C ALA A 12 17.17 20.44 -22.44
N LEU A 13 17.06 19.81 -23.62
CA LEU A 13 16.29 18.57 -23.78
C LEU A 13 16.92 17.40 -23.02
N ALA A 14 18.25 17.26 -23.08
CA ALA A 14 18.97 16.23 -22.34
C ALA A 14 18.81 16.40 -20.82
N TRP A 15 18.88 17.65 -20.33
CA TRP A 15 18.65 17.96 -18.93
C TRP A 15 17.21 17.63 -18.50
N GLY A 16 16.23 17.99 -19.31
CA GLY A 16 14.83 17.68 -19.05
C GLY A 16 14.56 16.19 -18.97
N CYS A 17 15.11 15.39 -19.90
CA CYS A 17 15.00 13.93 -19.89
C CYS A 17 15.67 13.31 -18.67
N PHE A 18 16.85 13.80 -18.28
CA PHE A 18 17.56 13.33 -17.09
C PHE A 18 16.74 13.62 -15.81
N TYR A 19 16.21 14.82 -15.70
CA TYR A 19 15.39 15.21 -14.54
C TYR A 19 14.09 14.40 -14.46
N ALA A 20 13.39 14.20 -15.57
CA ALA A 20 12.19 13.37 -15.63
C ALA A 20 12.50 11.90 -15.24
N GLY A 21 13.64 11.37 -15.67
CA GLY A 21 14.08 10.02 -15.33
C GLY A 21 14.33 9.84 -13.82
N THR A 22 14.97 10.81 -13.17
CA THR A 22 15.22 10.76 -11.72
C THR A 22 13.93 10.84 -10.91
N VAL A 23 13.00 11.71 -11.29
CA VAL A 23 11.70 11.83 -10.61
C VAL A 23 10.86 10.54 -10.72
N LEU A 24 10.89 9.89 -11.88
CA LEU A 24 10.19 8.61 -12.07
C LEU A 24 10.85 7.48 -11.28
N ALA A 25 12.18 7.43 -11.25
CA ALA A 25 12.93 6.46 -10.45
C ALA A 25 12.64 6.61 -8.95
N ASP A 26 12.64 7.84 -8.43
CA ASP A 26 12.32 8.11 -7.02
C ASP A 26 10.90 7.65 -6.65
N ARG A 27 9.92 7.83 -7.55
CA ARG A 27 8.56 7.34 -7.32
C ARG A 27 8.48 5.82 -7.25
N GLN A 28 9.25 5.14 -8.07
CA GLN A 28 9.28 3.68 -8.09
C GLN A 28 9.96 3.12 -6.84
N VAL A 29 11.06 3.72 -6.42
CA VAL A 29 11.76 3.36 -5.18
C VAL A 29 10.86 3.53 -3.95
N LEU A 30 10.10 4.63 -3.88
CA LEU A 30 9.15 4.85 -2.79
C LEU A 30 8.01 3.81 -2.79
N SER A 31 7.49 3.45 -3.96
CA SER A 31 6.42 2.45 -4.06
C SER A 31 6.89 1.04 -3.67
N ASP A 32 8.16 0.72 -3.92
CA ASP A 32 8.74 -0.58 -3.59
C ASP A 32 9.12 -0.71 -2.11
N GLN A 33 9.31 0.42 -1.42
CA GLN A 33 9.67 0.44 0.02
C GLN A 33 8.48 0.33 0.96
N TRP A 34 7.26 0.56 0.48
CA TRP A 34 6.07 0.63 1.32
C TRP A 34 5.06 -0.44 0.93
N VAL A 35 4.73 -1.28 1.90
CA VAL A 35 3.58 -2.19 1.80
C VAL A 35 2.37 -1.48 2.40
N ARG A 36 1.30 -1.36 1.62
CA ARG A 36 0.06 -0.76 2.07
C ARG A 36 -0.88 -1.83 2.62
N ILE A 37 -1.68 -1.45 3.60
CA ILE A 37 -2.74 -2.29 4.12
C ILE A 37 -4.06 -1.72 3.64
N HIS A 38 -4.81 -2.56 2.93
CA HIS A 38 -6.13 -2.22 2.41
C HIS A 38 -7.16 -3.19 2.98
N VAL A 39 -7.96 -2.73 3.93
CA VAL A 39 -9.04 -3.51 4.52
C VAL A 39 -10.35 -3.09 3.89
N VAL A 40 -11.06 -4.05 3.33
CA VAL A 40 -12.38 -3.86 2.70
C VAL A 40 -13.44 -4.44 3.63
N ALA A 41 -14.33 -3.58 4.12
CA ALA A 41 -15.43 -4.00 4.98
C ALA A 41 -16.51 -4.78 4.20
N ASN A 42 -17.34 -5.56 4.90
CA ASN A 42 -18.45 -6.28 4.29
C ASN A 42 -19.46 -5.35 3.66
N SER A 43 -19.78 -4.22 4.32
CA SER A 43 -20.70 -3.20 3.82
C SER A 43 -20.31 -1.80 4.30
N ASP A 44 -21.06 -0.78 3.88
CA ASP A 44 -20.94 0.61 4.34
C ASP A 44 -21.64 0.89 5.68
N SER A 45 -22.16 -0.12 6.36
CA SER A 45 -22.78 0.05 7.67
C SER A 45 -21.76 0.56 8.69
N ARG A 46 -22.24 1.27 9.70
CA ARG A 46 -21.39 1.84 10.75
C ARG A 46 -20.65 0.75 11.53
N GLU A 47 -21.33 -0.36 11.79
CA GLU A 47 -20.78 -1.53 12.48
C GLU A 47 -19.66 -2.18 11.67
N ASP A 48 -19.87 -2.40 10.38
CA ASP A 48 -18.89 -3.01 9.48
C ASP A 48 -17.66 -2.10 9.28
N GLN A 49 -17.87 -0.80 9.20
CA GLN A 49 -16.76 0.18 9.13
C GLN A 49 -15.96 0.23 10.43
N ALA A 50 -16.60 0.08 11.59
CA ALA A 50 -15.92 -0.02 12.88
C ALA A 50 -15.08 -1.29 12.99
N LEU A 51 -15.60 -2.44 12.56
CA LEU A 51 -14.87 -3.70 12.50
C LEU A 51 -13.65 -3.63 11.59
N LYS A 52 -13.79 -3.00 10.45
CA LYS A 52 -12.68 -2.74 9.52
C LYS A 52 -11.50 -2.05 10.21
N LEU A 53 -11.77 -1.01 10.99
CA LEU A 53 -10.73 -0.28 11.73
C LEU A 53 -10.09 -1.14 12.81
N GLN A 54 -10.85 -1.96 13.52
CA GLN A 54 -10.32 -2.87 14.54
C GLN A 54 -9.41 -3.94 13.91
N VAL A 55 -9.82 -4.54 12.80
CA VAL A 55 -9.00 -5.50 12.05
C VAL A 55 -7.71 -4.87 11.58
N ARG A 56 -7.78 -3.68 10.99
CA ARG A 56 -6.60 -2.92 10.55
C ARG A 56 -5.63 -2.67 11.69
N ASN A 57 -6.12 -2.17 12.83
CA ASN A 57 -5.28 -1.85 13.96
C ASN A 57 -4.62 -3.09 14.57
N GLY A 58 -5.34 -4.19 14.70
CA GLY A 58 -4.82 -5.45 15.21
C GLY A 58 -3.72 -6.04 14.31
N ILE A 59 -3.86 -5.92 13.01
CA ILE A 59 -2.86 -6.37 12.04
C ILE A 59 -1.62 -5.47 12.04
N LEU A 60 -1.80 -4.15 12.11
CA LEU A 60 -0.68 -3.21 12.20
C LEU A 60 0.19 -3.48 13.43
N GLU A 61 -0.41 -3.73 14.57
CA GLU A 61 0.30 -4.08 15.80
C GLU A 61 1.18 -5.33 15.63
N LYS A 62 0.71 -6.33 14.90
CA LYS A 62 1.48 -7.54 14.60
C LYS A 62 2.57 -7.33 13.56
N LEU A 63 2.37 -6.43 12.61
CA LEU A 63 3.33 -6.18 11.55
C LEU A 63 4.54 -5.32 11.98
N GLU A 64 4.46 -4.62 13.10
CA GLU A 64 5.58 -3.85 13.65
C GLU A 64 6.84 -4.70 13.90
N SER A 65 6.67 -6.00 14.05
CA SER A 65 7.78 -6.95 14.23
C SER A 65 8.38 -7.49 12.92
N CYS A 66 7.84 -7.09 11.75
CA CYS A 66 8.40 -7.47 10.46
C CYS A 66 9.72 -6.73 10.18
N GLY A 67 10.55 -7.28 9.33
CA GLY A 67 11.88 -6.75 9.00
C GLY A 67 11.88 -5.29 8.51
N THR A 68 13.06 -4.69 8.50
CA THR A 68 13.23 -3.27 8.19
C THR A 68 13.39 -2.96 6.69
N SER A 69 13.78 -3.94 5.86
CA SER A 69 13.85 -3.78 4.41
C SER A 69 12.55 -4.19 3.73
N SER A 70 12.22 -3.56 2.59
CA SER A 70 11.02 -3.88 1.84
C SER A 70 10.95 -5.34 1.40
N GLU A 71 12.09 -5.90 1.00
CA GLU A 71 12.20 -7.29 0.59
C GLU A 71 11.93 -8.25 1.75
N GLN A 72 12.51 -7.99 2.93
CA GLN A 72 12.25 -8.77 4.15
C GLN A 72 10.80 -8.65 4.60
N VAL A 73 10.20 -7.47 4.49
CA VAL A 73 8.79 -7.25 4.83
C VAL A 73 7.89 -8.09 3.93
N LEU A 74 8.12 -8.07 2.60
CA LEU A 74 7.34 -8.86 1.65
C LEU A 74 7.46 -10.37 1.90
N GLU A 75 8.69 -10.87 2.07
CA GLU A 75 8.94 -12.29 2.36
C GLU A 75 8.28 -12.72 3.67
N ASN A 76 8.41 -11.93 4.71
CA ASN A 76 7.77 -12.20 6.00
C ASN A 76 6.25 -12.15 5.92
N LEU A 77 5.68 -11.22 5.12
CA LEU A 77 4.23 -11.15 4.93
C LEU A 77 3.69 -12.36 4.20
N GLU A 78 4.33 -12.81 3.13
CA GLU A 78 3.92 -14.01 2.40
C GLU A 78 3.91 -15.25 3.31
N ALA A 79 4.95 -15.43 4.12
CA ALA A 79 5.04 -16.52 5.08
C ALA A 79 3.99 -16.44 6.19
N ARG A 80 3.54 -15.23 6.52
CA ARG A 80 2.61 -14.96 7.63
C ARG A 80 1.16 -14.74 7.20
N LEU A 81 0.83 -14.86 5.92
CA LEU A 81 -0.55 -14.68 5.45
C LEU A 81 -1.57 -15.55 6.22
N PRO A 82 -1.33 -16.84 6.49
CA PRO A 82 -2.25 -17.64 7.29
C PRO A 82 -2.43 -17.12 8.70
N GLU A 83 -1.36 -16.66 9.35
CA GLU A 83 -1.39 -16.07 10.69
C GLU A 83 -2.20 -14.75 10.70
N ILE A 84 -1.97 -13.89 9.71
CA ILE A 84 -2.69 -12.62 9.59
C ILE A 84 -4.19 -12.87 9.37
N ARG A 85 -4.54 -13.84 8.55
CA ARG A 85 -5.93 -14.26 8.36
C ARG A 85 -6.56 -14.72 9.66
N GLU A 86 -5.87 -15.50 10.45
CA GLU A 86 -6.35 -15.98 11.74
C GLU A 86 -6.55 -14.84 12.74
N ILE A 87 -5.63 -13.87 12.79
CA ILE A 87 -5.76 -12.66 13.61
C ILE A 87 -7.03 -11.89 13.21
N ALA A 88 -7.22 -11.64 11.92
CA ALA A 88 -8.41 -10.96 11.42
C ALA A 88 -9.68 -11.72 11.78
N GLN A 89 -9.70 -13.03 11.60
CA GLN A 89 -10.85 -13.87 11.92
C GLN A 89 -11.18 -13.87 13.42
N ASN A 90 -10.15 -13.88 14.27
CA ASN A 90 -10.35 -13.82 15.73
C ASN A 90 -10.93 -12.48 16.16
N ILE A 91 -10.47 -11.37 15.59
CA ILE A 91 -11.03 -10.03 15.88
C ILE A 91 -12.51 -9.98 15.49
N LEU A 92 -12.88 -10.53 14.35
CA LEU A 92 -14.26 -10.60 13.92
C LEU A 92 -15.13 -11.40 14.89
N ARG A 93 -14.66 -12.57 15.31
CA ARG A 93 -15.37 -13.42 16.30
C ARG A 93 -15.55 -12.74 17.64
N GLU A 94 -14.51 -12.07 18.16
CA GLU A 94 -14.55 -11.34 19.42
C GLU A 94 -15.59 -10.20 19.41
N ASN A 95 -15.90 -9.68 18.24
CA ASN A 95 -16.91 -8.65 18.05
C ASN A 95 -18.29 -9.22 17.63
N GLY A 96 -18.47 -10.53 17.70
CA GLY A 96 -19.75 -11.17 17.34
C GLY A 96 -20.03 -11.24 15.84
N CYS A 97 -19.01 -11.05 14.98
CA CYS A 97 -19.14 -11.14 13.55
C CYS A 97 -18.77 -12.53 13.04
N GLU A 98 -19.67 -13.15 12.31
CA GLU A 98 -19.48 -14.49 11.72
C GLU A 98 -18.94 -14.45 10.29
N ASP A 99 -18.69 -13.27 9.74
CA ASP A 99 -18.13 -13.10 8.40
C ASP A 99 -16.72 -13.67 8.32
N SER A 100 -16.36 -14.16 7.15
CA SER A 100 -15.02 -14.68 6.89
C SER A 100 -14.07 -13.55 6.45
N ALA A 101 -12.80 -13.68 6.83
CA ALA A 101 -11.73 -12.80 6.36
C ALA A 101 -10.89 -13.52 5.30
N ALA A 102 -10.65 -12.86 4.17
CA ALA A 102 -9.72 -13.29 3.14
C ALA A 102 -8.52 -12.34 3.12
N VAL A 103 -7.31 -12.89 3.10
CA VAL A 103 -6.06 -12.12 3.09
C VAL A 103 -5.25 -12.49 1.86
N THR A 104 -4.89 -11.48 1.07
CA THR A 104 -4.08 -11.63 -0.14
C THR A 104 -2.99 -10.58 -0.18
N LEU A 105 -1.86 -10.92 -0.81
CA LEU A 105 -0.80 -9.98 -1.11
C LEU A 105 -0.78 -9.75 -2.62
N GLN A 106 -1.05 -8.52 -3.05
CA GLN A 106 -1.18 -8.17 -4.47
C GLN A 106 -0.73 -6.73 -4.72
N LYS A 107 -0.50 -6.40 -5.99
CA LYS A 107 -0.22 -5.03 -6.40
C LYS A 107 -1.52 -4.29 -6.68
N GLU A 108 -1.69 -3.12 -6.07
CA GLU A 108 -2.85 -2.25 -6.30
C GLU A 108 -2.42 -0.83 -6.65
N ALA A 109 -3.17 -0.20 -7.54
CA ALA A 109 -2.98 1.20 -7.88
C ALA A 109 -3.73 2.10 -6.89
N PHE A 110 -3.04 3.11 -6.39
CA PHE A 110 -3.61 4.11 -5.48
C PHE A 110 -3.44 5.52 -6.03
N SER A 111 -4.44 6.36 -5.81
CA SER A 111 -4.33 7.79 -6.01
C SER A 111 -3.51 8.44 -4.90
N ARG A 112 -3.00 9.64 -5.17
CA ARG A 112 -2.28 10.42 -4.16
C ARG A 112 -3.15 10.62 -2.91
N ARG A 113 -2.57 10.35 -1.74
CA ARG A 113 -3.21 10.58 -0.44
C ARG A 113 -2.32 11.41 0.47
N GLU A 114 -2.93 12.33 1.17
CA GLU A 114 -2.31 13.08 2.26
C GLU A 114 -2.95 12.63 3.58
N THR A 115 -2.13 12.13 4.48
CA THR A 115 -2.59 11.68 5.79
C THR A 115 -1.60 12.15 6.85
N GLN A 116 -2.07 12.93 7.81
CA GLN A 116 -1.28 13.39 8.96
C GLN A 116 0.08 14.03 8.60
N GLY A 117 0.10 14.84 7.54
CA GLY A 117 1.32 15.52 7.08
C GLY A 117 2.26 14.66 6.23
N LEU A 118 1.93 13.39 6.01
CA LEU A 118 2.64 12.50 5.09
C LEU A 118 1.91 12.46 3.75
N SER A 119 2.59 12.86 2.70
CA SER A 119 2.08 12.77 1.33
C SER A 119 2.59 11.50 0.67
N LEU A 120 1.66 10.58 0.40
CA LEU A 120 1.96 9.37 -0.38
C LEU A 120 1.61 9.63 -1.85
N PRO A 121 2.58 9.53 -2.77
CA PRO A 121 2.33 9.76 -4.19
C PRO A 121 1.42 8.68 -4.78
N ALA A 122 0.71 9.03 -5.86
CA ALA A 122 -0.02 8.05 -6.64
C ALA A 122 0.95 7.03 -7.23
N GLY A 123 0.57 5.76 -7.29
CA GLY A 123 1.41 4.70 -7.84
C GLY A 123 0.84 3.32 -7.60
N ILE A 124 1.59 2.31 -8.02
CA ILE A 124 1.27 0.90 -7.78
C ILE A 124 2.10 0.45 -6.59
N TYR A 125 1.42 -0.04 -5.56
CA TYR A 125 2.04 -0.50 -4.32
C TYR A 125 1.76 -1.97 -4.08
N GLN A 126 2.71 -2.67 -3.46
CA GLN A 126 2.44 -3.96 -2.83
C GLN A 126 1.42 -3.74 -1.71
N THR A 127 0.34 -4.50 -1.74
CA THR A 127 -0.80 -4.30 -0.86
C THR A 127 -1.19 -5.58 -0.17
N LEU A 128 -1.21 -5.54 1.16
CA LEU A 128 -1.85 -6.56 1.97
C LEU A 128 -3.36 -6.24 1.99
N ARG A 129 -4.12 -7.00 1.20
CA ARG A 129 -5.56 -6.83 1.09
C ARG A 129 -6.28 -7.80 2.01
N ILE A 130 -7.13 -7.26 2.87
CA ILE A 130 -7.97 -8.01 3.78
C ILE A 130 -9.41 -7.70 3.42
N THR A 131 -10.15 -8.72 2.98
CA THR A 131 -11.56 -8.59 2.62
C THR A 131 -12.42 -9.27 3.66
N ILE A 132 -13.34 -8.53 4.25
CA ILE A 132 -14.28 -9.01 5.26
C ILE A 132 -15.61 -9.31 4.58
N GLY A 133 -16.11 -10.54 4.77
CA GLY A 133 -17.37 -10.97 4.17
C GLY A 133 -17.38 -10.85 2.64
N GLU A 134 -18.34 -10.12 2.10
CA GLU A 134 -18.50 -9.92 0.65
C GLU A 134 -17.63 -8.77 0.09
N GLY A 135 -17.04 -7.95 0.96
CA GLY A 135 -16.15 -6.87 0.56
C GLY A 135 -16.82 -5.76 -0.24
N GLN A 136 -17.99 -5.33 0.15
CA GLN A 136 -18.78 -4.30 -0.54
C GLN A 136 -18.69 -2.91 0.10
N GLY A 137 -17.91 -2.77 1.14
CA GLY A 137 -17.74 -1.53 1.90
C GLY A 137 -16.41 -0.82 1.74
#